data_9dc630180b8f3bbf95f72ddd81137259
#
_entry.id   9dc630180b8f3bbf95f72ddd81137259
#
_cell.length_a   1.000
_cell.length_b   1.000
_cell.length_c   1.000
_cell.angle_alpha   90.00
_cell.angle_beta   90.00
_cell.angle_gamma   90.00
#
_symmetry.space_group_name_H-M   'P 1'
#
loop_
_entity.id
_entity.type
_entity.pdbx_description
1 polymer ?
#
loop_
_entity_poly.entity_id
_entity_poly.type
_entity_poly.pdbx_seq_one_letter_code
_entity_poly.pdbx_strand_id
1 'polypeptide(L)'
;MTGTSRGLGLEIARLFSAEGALVLCHARTREAAVAVAETVAGEPVWGDLSSQEGMFETAAQAAAAAPELDVLVHNAGIGSPGAIGEHSREQFDRVMAVNAAAPLFLTQALLGPLRAAGRAGRIVIVSSDSGRFSVVKDGVAFPYRMSKAAVNMLTLNLAAALAADGILVNAMHPGWMRTDMGGPDAPVSPAEAAETALYLACLPDDGPSGLLWQEQRQIDW
;
A
#
# COMPACT_ATOMS: atom_id res chain seq x y z
N MET A 1 3.18 4.69 6.44
CA MET A 1 2.69 3.55 5.62
C MET A 1 1.41 2.96 6.18
N THR A 2 0.54 2.37 5.35
CA THR A 2 -0.76 1.84 5.79
C THR A 2 -0.73 0.34 6.07
N GLY A 3 -1.50 -0.13 7.09
CA GLY A 3 -1.69 -1.54 7.39
C GLY A 3 -0.46 -2.26 7.94
N THR A 4 0.19 -1.69 8.96
CA THR A 4 1.45 -2.20 9.51
C THR A 4 1.30 -3.24 10.62
N SER A 5 0.07 -3.54 11.07
CA SER A 5 -0.16 -4.37 12.26
C SER A 5 0.26 -5.84 12.11
N ARG A 6 0.42 -6.34 10.89
CA ARG A 6 0.80 -7.74 10.60
C ARG A 6 1.23 -7.94 9.15
N GLY A 7 1.70 -9.17 8.86
CA GLY A 7 2.02 -9.63 7.51
C GLY A 7 3.03 -8.74 6.79
N LEU A 8 2.81 -8.49 5.51
CA LEU A 8 3.72 -7.69 4.69
C LEU A 8 3.98 -6.29 5.26
N GLY A 9 2.93 -5.60 5.72
CA GLY A 9 3.08 -4.24 6.24
C GLY A 9 3.98 -4.16 7.48
N LEU A 10 3.93 -5.16 8.36
CA LEU A 10 4.83 -5.24 9.51
C LEU A 10 6.28 -5.47 9.07
N GLU A 11 6.51 -6.37 8.11
CA GLU A 11 7.87 -6.65 7.62
C GLU A 11 8.46 -5.46 6.84
N ILE A 12 7.65 -4.74 6.03
CA ILE A 12 8.11 -3.49 5.41
C ILE A 12 8.45 -2.45 6.49
N ALA A 13 7.64 -2.31 7.55
CA ALA A 13 7.90 -1.37 8.63
C ALA A 13 9.21 -1.69 9.36
N ARG A 14 9.46 -2.97 9.65
CA ARG A 14 10.71 -3.44 10.26
C ARG A 14 11.92 -3.17 9.38
N LEU A 15 11.80 -3.49 8.09
CA LEU A 15 12.89 -3.30 7.12
C LEU A 15 13.23 -1.82 6.96
N PHE A 16 12.22 -0.95 6.79
CA PHE A 16 12.43 0.50 6.68
C PHE A 16 13.06 1.10 7.94
N SER A 17 12.60 0.67 9.12
CA SER A 17 13.20 1.10 10.39
C SER A 17 14.65 0.62 10.53
N ALA A 18 14.98 -0.60 10.11
CA ALA A 18 16.35 -1.12 10.11
C ALA A 18 17.28 -0.33 9.19
N GLU A 19 16.75 0.23 8.09
CA GLU A 19 17.45 1.14 7.19
C GLU A 19 17.51 2.60 7.70
N GLY A 20 17.02 2.86 8.92
CA GLY A 20 17.10 4.16 9.57
C GLY A 20 15.94 5.12 9.28
N ALA A 21 14.88 4.68 8.63
CA ALA A 21 13.71 5.51 8.38
C ALA A 21 12.83 5.67 9.65
N LEU A 22 12.31 6.86 9.88
CA LEU A 22 11.20 7.07 10.81
C LEU A 22 9.91 6.55 10.15
N VAL A 23 9.34 5.49 10.69
CA VAL A 23 8.14 4.85 10.13
C VAL A 23 6.88 5.32 10.85
N LEU A 24 5.96 5.97 10.14
CA LEU A 24 4.60 6.21 10.62
C LEU A 24 3.79 4.94 10.45
N CYS A 25 3.49 4.27 11.57
CA CYS A 25 2.88 2.94 11.62
C CYS A 25 1.37 3.03 11.71
N HIS A 26 0.68 2.85 10.57
CA HIS A 26 -0.78 2.89 10.57
C HIS A 26 -1.42 1.54 10.88
N ALA A 27 -2.37 1.55 11.82
CA ALA A 27 -3.32 0.46 12.05
C ALA A 27 -4.76 1.00 12.19
N ARG A 28 -5.75 0.11 12.17
CA ARG A 28 -7.16 0.50 12.28
C ARG A 28 -7.51 1.08 13.65
N THR A 29 -6.86 0.62 14.74
CA THR A 29 -7.07 1.13 16.09
C THR A 29 -5.78 1.70 16.66
N ARG A 30 -5.93 2.60 17.63
CA ARG A 30 -4.80 3.24 18.30
C ARG A 30 -3.89 2.21 18.99
N GLU A 31 -4.48 1.25 19.70
CA GLU A 31 -3.75 0.22 20.43
C GLU A 31 -2.86 -0.61 19.49
N ALA A 32 -3.41 -1.00 18.33
CA ALA A 32 -2.65 -1.76 17.34
C ALA A 32 -1.54 -0.90 16.68
N ALA A 33 -1.78 0.39 16.45
CA ALA A 33 -0.78 1.29 15.91
C ALA A 33 0.38 1.51 16.89
N VAL A 34 0.08 1.73 18.18
CA VAL A 34 1.08 1.91 19.24
C VAL A 34 1.94 0.64 19.38
N ALA A 35 1.31 -0.54 19.45
CA ALA A 35 2.05 -1.81 19.59
C ALA A 35 3.05 -2.05 18.45
N VAL A 36 2.69 -1.67 17.21
CA VAL A 36 3.62 -1.78 16.07
C VAL A 36 4.70 -0.70 16.13
N ALA A 37 4.33 0.54 16.42
CA ALA A 37 5.28 1.65 16.53
C ALA A 37 6.38 1.36 17.55
N GLU A 38 6.02 0.79 18.73
CA GLU A 38 6.98 0.34 19.72
C GLU A 38 7.93 -0.74 19.18
N THR A 39 7.43 -1.66 18.35
CA THR A 39 8.24 -2.76 17.78
C THR A 39 9.31 -2.26 16.80
N VAL A 40 9.05 -1.15 16.09
CA VAL A 40 9.93 -0.62 15.04
C VAL A 40 10.53 0.75 15.39
N ALA A 41 10.38 1.20 16.63
CA ALA A 41 10.77 2.54 17.08
C ALA A 41 10.21 3.65 16.17
N GLY A 42 8.95 3.49 15.73
CA GLY A 42 8.25 4.41 14.83
C GLY A 42 7.18 5.23 15.57
N GLU A 43 6.36 5.94 14.81
CA GLU A 43 5.26 6.76 15.33
C GLU A 43 3.89 6.13 14.99
N PRO A 44 2.93 6.07 15.94
CA PRO A 44 1.64 5.48 15.69
C PRO A 44 0.70 6.44 14.93
N VAL A 45 0.00 5.91 13.94
CA VAL A 45 -1.08 6.58 13.21
C VAL A 45 -2.26 5.61 13.10
N TRP A 46 -3.49 6.05 13.30
CA TRP A 46 -4.64 5.16 13.27
C TRP A 46 -5.86 5.76 12.58
N GLY A 47 -6.76 4.90 12.10
CA GLY A 47 -8.02 5.23 11.47
C GLY A 47 -8.58 4.04 10.69
N ASP A 48 -9.91 3.93 10.59
CA ASP A 48 -10.53 2.90 9.75
C ASP A 48 -10.60 3.37 8.30
N LEU A 49 -9.74 2.82 7.44
CA LEU A 49 -9.67 3.17 6.02
C LEU A 49 -10.90 2.72 5.21
N SER A 50 -11.87 2.05 5.83
CA SER A 50 -13.17 1.78 5.19
C SER A 50 -14.13 2.96 5.28
N SER A 51 -13.82 3.99 6.08
CA SER A 51 -14.61 5.20 6.24
C SER A 51 -13.86 6.46 5.78
N GLN A 52 -14.60 7.44 5.29
CA GLN A 52 -14.04 8.73 4.93
C GLN A 52 -13.40 9.42 6.14
N GLU A 53 -14.06 9.37 7.28
CA GLU A 53 -13.58 9.97 8.54
C GLU A 53 -12.23 9.37 8.96
N GLY A 54 -12.10 8.03 8.98
CA GLY A 54 -10.86 7.36 9.33
C GLY A 54 -9.72 7.63 8.33
N MET A 55 -10.01 7.81 7.04
CA MET A 55 -9.01 8.24 6.06
C MET A 55 -8.49 9.65 6.37
N PHE A 56 -9.39 10.60 6.66
CA PHE A 56 -8.99 11.97 7.01
C PHE A 56 -8.26 12.04 8.34
N GLU A 57 -8.70 11.31 9.34
CA GLU A 57 -8.03 11.21 10.64
C GLU A 57 -6.60 10.67 10.47
N THR A 58 -6.44 9.58 9.70
CA THR A 58 -5.14 9.00 9.35
C THR A 58 -4.22 10.02 8.68
N ALA A 59 -4.74 10.73 7.66
CA ALA A 59 -3.96 11.72 6.93
C ALA A 59 -3.54 12.91 7.81
N ALA A 60 -4.46 13.41 8.65
CA ALA A 60 -4.17 14.53 9.55
C ALA A 60 -3.08 14.18 10.57
N GLN A 61 -3.14 12.99 11.18
CA GLN A 61 -2.11 12.51 12.09
C GLN A 61 -0.76 12.36 11.37
N ALA A 62 -0.75 11.77 10.17
CA ALA A 62 0.46 11.59 9.40
C ALA A 62 1.11 12.93 9.01
N ALA A 63 0.33 13.90 8.53
CA ALA A 63 0.83 15.23 8.17
C ALA A 63 1.36 16.01 9.38
N ALA A 64 0.77 15.83 10.57
CA ALA A 64 1.23 16.45 11.79
C ALA A 64 2.55 15.83 12.29
N ALA A 65 2.72 14.51 12.16
CA ALA A 65 3.93 13.79 12.56
C ALA A 65 5.09 13.96 11.57
N ALA A 66 4.80 14.11 10.26
CA ALA A 66 5.79 14.28 9.21
C ALA A 66 5.36 15.39 8.24
N PRO A 67 5.80 16.65 8.46
CA PRO A 67 5.54 17.74 7.53
C PRO A 67 6.25 17.55 6.16
N GLU A 68 7.29 16.74 6.12
CA GLU A 68 7.97 16.24 4.93
C GLU A 68 7.83 14.71 4.91
N LEU A 69 7.36 14.15 3.80
CA LEU A 69 7.10 12.72 3.66
C LEU A 69 7.85 12.16 2.44
N ASP A 70 8.94 11.45 2.68
CA ASP A 70 9.77 10.91 1.60
C ASP A 70 9.07 9.72 0.90
N VAL A 71 8.41 8.84 1.67
CA VAL A 71 7.83 7.61 1.13
C VAL A 71 6.42 7.37 1.69
N LEU A 72 5.45 7.21 0.80
CA LEU A 72 4.08 6.78 1.13
C LEU A 72 3.85 5.36 0.61
N VAL A 73 3.70 4.39 1.53
CA VAL A 73 3.40 3.00 1.18
C VAL A 73 1.93 2.70 1.44
N HIS A 74 1.17 2.45 0.37
CA HIS A 74 -0.20 1.95 0.41
C HIS A 74 -0.20 0.43 0.44
N ASN A 75 -0.10 -0.15 1.64
CA ASN A 75 -0.08 -1.59 1.84
C ASN A 75 -1.41 -2.15 2.38
N ALA A 76 -2.19 -1.35 3.11
CA ALA A 76 -3.46 -1.83 3.66
C ALA A 76 -4.35 -2.44 2.58
N GLY A 77 -4.89 -3.62 2.87
CA GLY A 77 -5.78 -4.32 1.97
C GLY A 77 -6.54 -5.45 2.66
N ILE A 78 -7.74 -5.70 2.19
CA ILE A 78 -8.59 -6.80 2.65
C ILE A 78 -8.98 -7.70 1.47
N GLY A 79 -9.02 -8.99 1.73
CA GLY A 79 -9.48 -10.00 0.77
C GLY A 79 -11.00 -10.06 0.68
N SER A 80 -11.48 -10.72 -0.36
CA SER A 80 -12.90 -10.98 -0.56
C SER A 80 -13.06 -12.32 -1.28
N PRO A 81 -12.91 -13.45 -0.59
CA PRO A 81 -13.15 -14.76 -1.21
C PRO A 81 -14.63 -14.91 -1.59
N GLY A 82 -14.91 -15.81 -2.50
CA GLY A 82 -16.27 -16.13 -2.92
C GLY A 82 -16.44 -16.10 -4.44
N ALA A 83 -17.40 -16.90 -4.93
CA ALA A 83 -17.82 -16.98 -6.32
C ALA A 83 -18.88 -15.92 -6.64
N ILE A 84 -19.29 -15.84 -7.93
CA ILE A 84 -20.40 -14.96 -8.33
C ILE A 84 -21.68 -15.35 -7.58
N GLY A 85 -22.39 -14.34 -7.04
CA GLY A 85 -23.59 -14.52 -6.22
C GLY A 85 -23.36 -14.64 -4.71
N GLU A 86 -22.10 -14.75 -4.26
CA GLU A 86 -21.76 -14.84 -2.82
C GLU A 86 -21.31 -13.51 -2.20
N HIS A 87 -21.15 -12.45 -3.01
CA HIS A 87 -20.70 -11.16 -2.55
C HIS A 87 -21.88 -10.25 -2.18
N SER A 88 -21.87 -9.69 -0.95
CA SER A 88 -22.79 -8.64 -0.59
C SER A 88 -22.31 -7.26 -1.08
N ARG A 89 -23.25 -6.31 -1.20
CA ARG A 89 -22.91 -4.93 -1.54
C ARG A 89 -22.03 -4.29 -0.47
N GLU A 90 -22.26 -4.56 0.79
CA GLU A 90 -21.46 -4.06 1.91
C GLU A 90 -20.01 -4.56 1.84
N GLN A 91 -19.83 -5.86 1.56
CA GLN A 91 -18.49 -6.44 1.38
C GLN A 91 -17.77 -5.77 0.20
N PHE A 92 -18.45 -5.59 -0.93
CA PHE A 92 -17.89 -4.91 -2.10
C PHE A 92 -17.46 -3.48 -1.75
N ASP A 93 -18.36 -2.68 -1.15
CA ASP A 93 -18.09 -1.30 -0.80
C ASP A 93 -16.90 -1.17 0.16
N ARG A 94 -16.82 -2.05 1.16
CA ARG A 94 -15.70 -2.08 2.11
C ARG A 94 -14.38 -2.43 1.44
N VAL A 95 -14.35 -3.40 0.54
CA VAL A 95 -13.12 -3.79 -0.20
C VAL A 95 -12.68 -2.64 -1.10
N MET A 96 -13.58 -2.00 -1.82
CA MET A 96 -13.26 -0.86 -2.67
C MET A 96 -12.80 0.35 -1.85
N ALA A 97 -13.41 0.61 -0.70
CA ALA A 97 -12.99 1.69 0.20
C ALA A 97 -11.56 1.51 0.69
N VAL A 98 -11.23 0.35 1.27
CA VAL A 98 -9.90 0.10 1.83
C VAL A 98 -8.84 -0.06 0.74
N ASN A 99 -9.12 -0.87 -0.29
CA ASN A 99 -8.09 -1.27 -1.25
C ASN A 99 -7.85 -0.23 -2.36
N ALA A 100 -8.87 0.55 -2.75
CA ALA A 100 -8.80 1.46 -3.90
C ALA A 100 -9.03 2.93 -3.54
N ALA A 101 -10.07 3.25 -2.77
CA ALA A 101 -10.36 4.64 -2.42
C ALA A 101 -9.35 5.22 -1.42
N ALA A 102 -8.96 4.46 -0.38
CA ALA A 102 -7.99 4.93 0.60
C ALA A 102 -6.63 5.31 -0.03
N PRO A 103 -6.01 4.53 -0.94
CA PRO A 103 -4.80 4.96 -1.64
C PRO A 103 -4.95 6.31 -2.37
N LEU A 104 -6.09 6.54 -3.05
CA LEU A 104 -6.35 7.80 -3.73
C LEU A 104 -6.46 8.97 -2.74
N PHE A 105 -7.36 8.86 -1.77
CA PHE A 105 -7.68 9.98 -0.87
C PHE A 105 -6.56 10.27 0.14
N LEU A 106 -5.83 9.27 0.62
CA LEU A 106 -4.64 9.49 1.44
C LEU A 106 -3.52 10.15 0.64
N THR A 107 -3.27 9.73 -0.60
CA THR A 107 -2.31 10.41 -1.48
C THR A 107 -2.70 11.87 -1.66
N GLN A 108 -3.97 12.14 -1.98
CA GLN A 108 -4.48 13.50 -2.15
C GLN A 108 -4.31 14.36 -0.90
N ALA A 109 -4.62 13.83 0.27
CA ALA A 109 -4.52 14.54 1.55
C ALA A 109 -3.05 14.76 1.98
N LEU A 110 -2.12 13.90 1.55
CA LEU A 110 -0.70 13.97 1.88
C LEU A 110 0.17 14.57 0.77
N LEU A 111 -0.44 15.16 -0.28
CA LEU A 111 0.32 15.81 -1.36
C LEU A 111 1.23 16.94 -0.86
N GLY A 112 0.80 17.71 0.13
CA GLY A 112 1.62 18.77 0.73
C GLY A 112 2.93 18.22 1.30
N PRO A 113 2.89 17.30 2.27
CA PRO A 113 4.07 16.62 2.80
C PRO A 113 4.93 15.91 1.73
N LEU A 114 4.31 15.24 0.75
CA LEU A 114 5.04 14.55 -0.33
C LEU A 114 5.80 15.55 -1.24
N ARG A 115 5.21 16.70 -1.53
CA ARG A 115 5.85 17.78 -2.30
C ARG A 115 6.93 18.50 -1.50
N ALA A 116 6.78 18.57 -0.17
CA ALA A 116 7.79 19.17 0.71
C ALA A 116 9.10 18.38 0.74
N ALA A 117 9.03 17.05 0.62
CA ALA A 117 10.20 16.19 0.42
C ALA A 117 10.86 16.39 -0.97
N GLY A 118 10.18 17.10 -1.90
CA GLY A 118 10.68 17.45 -3.22
C GLY A 118 10.87 16.22 -4.11
N ARG A 119 11.98 16.19 -4.86
CA ARG A 119 12.26 15.10 -5.80
C ARG A 119 12.51 13.73 -5.14
N ALA A 120 12.68 13.72 -3.83
CA ALA A 120 12.80 12.47 -3.07
C ALA A 120 11.48 11.72 -2.84
N GLY A 121 10.31 12.32 -3.14
CA GLY A 121 8.99 11.72 -2.90
C GLY A 121 8.77 10.40 -3.67
N ARG A 122 8.33 9.36 -2.96
CA ARG A 122 8.02 8.02 -3.52
C ARG A 122 6.66 7.55 -3.04
N ILE A 123 5.86 6.99 -3.95
CA ILE A 123 4.60 6.32 -3.62
C ILE A 123 4.70 4.87 -4.07
N VAL A 124 4.56 3.94 -3.14
CA VAL A 124 4.55 2.49 -3.40
C VAL A 124 3.15 1.95 -3.10
N ILE A 125 2.53 1.31 -4.09
CA ILE A 125 1.19 0.74 -3.96
C ILE A 125 1.26 -0.78 -4.02
N VAL A 126 0.83 -1.47 -2.97
CA VAL A 126 0.78 -2.93 -2.95
C VAL A 126 -0.45 -3.40 -3.75
N SER A 127 -0.19 -3.87 -4.95
CA SER A 127 -1.16 -4.47 -5.86
C SER A 127 -1.16 -6.02 -5.74
N SER A 128 -1.48 -6.72 -6.82
CA SER A 128 -1.58 -8.18 -6.90
C SER A 128 -1.68 -8.65 -8.35
N ASP A 129 -1.26 -9.89 -8.63
CA ASP A 129 -1.60 -10.61 -9.86
C ASP A 129 -3.11 -10.64 -10.12
N SER A 130 -3.90 -10.61 -9.05
CA SER A 130 -5.36 -10.55 -9.15
C SER A 130 -5.88 -9.34 -9.92
N GLY A 131 -5.12 -8.23 -9.96
CA GLY A 131 -5.46 -7.02 -10.72
C GLY A 131 -4.92 -6.98 -12.15
N ARG A 132 -4.04 -7.90 -12.54
CA ARG A 132 -3.44 -7.94 -13.88
C ARG A 132 -4.44 -8.49 -14.90
N PHE A 133 -4.52 -7.85 -16.07
CA PHE A 133 -5.37 -8.35 -17.16
C PHE A 133 -4.76 -9.53 -17.90
N SER A 134 -3.45 -9.65 -17.93
CA SER A 134 -2.70 -10.73 -18.56
C SER A 134 -2.78 -12.08 -17.81
N VAL A 135 -3.21 -12.09 -16.54
CA VAL A 135 -3.30 -13.31 -15.74
C VAL A 135 -4.70 -13.95 -15.87
N VAL A 136 -4.75 -15.25 -16.13
CA VAL A 136 -6.01 -16.03 -16.20
C VAL A 136 -6.75 -15.96 -14.87
N LYS A 137 -8.07 -15.78 -14.95
CA LYS A 137 -8.95 -15.66 -13.78
C LYS A 137 -9.74 -16.94 -13.57
N ASP A 138 -9.92 -17.28 -12.29
CA ASP A 138 -10.63 -18.49 -11.84
C ASP A 138 -12.11 -18.24 -11.49
N GLY A 139 -12.59 -17.00 -11.69
CA GLY A 139 -14.00 -16.65 -11.46
C GLY A 139 -14.39 -16.48 -10.00
N VAL A 140 -13.43 -16.16 -9.12
CA VAL A 140 -13.67 -15.89 -7.69
C VAL A 140 -13.11 -14.53 -7.26
N ALA A 141 -13.41 -14.12 -6.05
CA ALA A 141 -12.86 -12.92 -5.41
C ALA A 141 -13.09 -11.61 -6.19
N PHE A 142 -14.25 -11.42 -6.79
CA PHE A 142 -14.57 -10.31 -7.69
C PHE A 142 -14.24 -8.93 -7.09
N PRO A 143 -14.72 -8.55 -5.86
CA PRO A 143 -14.40 -7.25 -5.30
C PRO A 143 -12.89 -7.02 -5.12
N TYR A 144 -12.16 -8.02 -4.66
CA TYR A 144 -10.71 -7.93 -4.49
C TYR A 144 -9.99 -7.71 -5.83
N ARG A 145 -10.30 -8.51 -6.84
CA ARG A 145 -9.70 -8.37 -8.18
C ARG A 145 -9.99 -7.01 -8.81
N MET A 146 -11.25 -6.56 -8.71
CA MET A 146 -11.64 -5.23 -9.19
C MET A 146 -10.88 -4.13 -8.46
N SER A 147 -10.72 -4.23 -7.14
CA SER A 147 -9.95 -3.24 -6.36
C SER A 147 -8.47 -3.21 -6.74
N LYS A 148 -7.86 -4.37 -7.06
CA LYS A 148 -6.46 -4.45 -7.48
C LYS A 148 -6.24 -3.94 -8.91
N ALA A 149 -7.20 -4.14 -9.80
CA ALA A 149 -7.21 -3.49 -11.13
C ALA A 149 -7.37 -1.96 -11.01
N ALA A 150 -8.20 -1.50 -10.07
CA ALA A 150 -8.38 -0.07 -9.80
C ALA A 150 -7.07 0.59 -9.31
N VAL A 151 -6.31 -0.03 -8.42
CA VAL A 151 -5.02 0.56 -7.98
C VAL A 151 -3.92 0.45 -9.03
N ASN A 152 -3.99 -0.51 -9.94
CA ASN A 152 -3.10 -0.53 -11.10
C ASN A 152 -3.34 0.72 -11.96
N MET A 153 -4.60 1.03 -12.27
CA MET A 153 -4.96 2.25 -13.01
C MET A 153 -4.63 3.51 -12.20
N LEU A 154 -4.85 3.50 -10.88
CA LEU A 154 -4.48 4.61 -10.00
C LEU A 154 -2.98 4.90 -10.04
N THR A 155 -2.14 3.86 -10.04
CA THR A 155 -0.68 3.99 -10.14
C THR A 155 -0.27 4.73 -11.42
N LEU A 156 -0.83 4.35 -12.57
CA LEU A 156 -0.55 5.00 -13.86
C LEU A 156 -0.97 6.48 -13.85
N ASN A 157 -2.17 6.77 -13.34
CA ASN A 157 -2.69 8.13 -13.28
C ASN A 157 -1.88 9.02 -12.31
N LEU A 158 -1.54 8.50 -11.12
CA LEU A 158 -0.72 9.25 -10.15
C LEU A 158 0.69 9.49 -10.69
N ALA A 159 1.30 8.50 -11.35
CA ALA A 159 2.62 8.66 -11.97
C ALA A 159 2.61 9.80 -13.01
N ALA A 160 1.59 9.86 -13.86
CA ALA A 160 1.43 10.94 -14.85
C ALA A 160 1.16 12.30 -14.18
N ALA A 161 0.26 12.34 -13.19
CA ALA A 161 -0.14 13.57 -12.52
C ALA A 161 0.98 14.20 -11.67
N LEU A 162 1.85 13.38 -11.08
CA LEU A 162 2.90 13.81 -10.14
C LEU A 162 4.29 13.88 -10.80
N ALA A 163 4.39 13.63 -12.11
CA ALA A 163 5.65 13.69 -12.86
C ALA A 163 6.35 15.05 -12.75
N ALA A 164 5.58 16.15 -12.83
CA ALA A 164 6.11 17.49 -12.70
C ALA A 164 6.62 17.83 -11.30
N ASP A 165 6.09 17.15 -10.27
CA ASP A 165 6.55 17.25 -8.88
C ASP A 165 7.82 16.40 -8.63
N GLY A 166 8.23 15.56 -9.58
CA GLY A 166 9.36 14.63 -9.45
C GLY A 166 9.07 13.43 -8.54
N ILE A 167 7.80 13.21 -8.17
CA ILE A 167 7.38 12.10 -7.31
C ILE A 167 7.22 10.83 -8.15
N LEU A 168 7.92 9.77 -7.79
CA LEU A 168 7.81 8.47 -8.45
C LEU A 168 6.68 7.65 -7.83
N VAL A 169 5.85 7.07 -8.68
CA VAL A 169 4.71 6.24 -8.24
C VAL A 169 4.79 4.88 -8.91
N ASN A 170 4.95 3.82 -8.13
CA ASN A 170 5.02 2.46 -8.63
C ASN A 170 4.12 1.51 -7.83
N ALA A 171 3.64 0.46 -8.49
CA ALA A 171 2.95 -0.64 -7.84
C ALA A 171 3.87 -1.85 -7.68
N MET A 172 3.59 -2.68 -6.68
CA MET A 172 4.25 -3.97 -6.52
C MET A 172 3.23 -5.11 -6.35
N HIS A 173 3.52 -6.25 -6.95
CA HIS A 173 2.91 -7.52 -6.62
C HIS A 173 3.83 -8.27 -5.66
N PRO A 174 3.39 -8.55 -4.42
CA PRO A 174 4.26 -9.14 -3.41
C PRO A 174 4.46 -10.66 -3.54
N GLY A 175 3.85 -11.30 -4.54
CA GLY A 175 3.77 -12.75 -4.65
C GLY A 175 2.64 -13.34 -3.79
N TRP A 176 2.50 -14.67 -3.82
CA TRP A 176 1.63 -15.40 -2.92
C TRP A 176 2.38 -15.67 -1.61
N MET A 177 1.99 -14.94 -0.55
CA MET A 177 2.74 -14.86 0.71
C MET A 177 2.12 -15.66 1.84
N ARG A 178 2.95 -16.18 2.74
CA ARG A 178 2.56 -16.79 4.02
C ARG A 178 2.05 -15.73 5.00
N THR A 179 0.76 -15.43 4.89
CA THR A 179 0.01 -14.48 5.74
C THR A 179 -1.37 -15.06 6.03
N ASP A 180 -2.14 -14.40 6.89
CA ASP A 180 -3.55 -14.77 7.13
C ASP A 180 -4.39 -14.81 5.84
N MET A 181 -4.04 -14.00 4.85
CA MET A 181 -4.71 -13.95 3.55
C MET A 181 -4.25 -15.05 2.60
N GLY A 182 -2.96 -15.36 2.57
CA GLY A 182 -2.39 -16.30 1.61
C GLY A 182 -2.30 -17.74 2.12
N GLY A 183 -2.43 -17.94 3.42
CA GLY A 183 -2.31 -19.27 4.06
C GLY A 183 -0.86 -19.71 4.28
N PRO A 184 -0.69 -20.85 5.01
CA PRO A 184 0.63 -21.34 5.39
C PRO A 184 1.45 -21.94 4.25
N ASP A 185 0.78 -22.42 3.21
CA ASP A 185 1.41 -23.12 2.07
C ASP A 185 1.98 -22.18 1.00
N ALA A 186 1.81 -20.87 1.18
CA ALA A 186 2.31 -19.88 0.24
C ALA A 186 3.85 -19.90 0.18
N PRO A 187 4.45 -19.80 -1.03
CA PRO A 187 5.90 -19.98 -1.19
C PRO A 187 6.72 -18.79 -0.65
N VAL A 188 6.18 -17.55 -0.73
CA VAL A 188 6.92 -16.33 -0.41
C VAL A 188 6.73 -15.96 1.05
N SER A 189 7.80 -15.59 1.76
CA SER A 189 7.69 -14.97 3.08
C SER A 189 7.37 -13.48 2.96
N PRO A 190 6.65 -12.88 3.93
CA PRO A 190 6.44 -11.44 3.94
C PRO A 190 7.72 -10.61 3.97
N ALA A 191 8.80 -11.14 4.58
CA ALA A 191 10.11 -10.49 4.63
C ALA A 191 10.76 -10.42 3.24
N GLU A 192 10.75 -11.52 2.47
CA GLU A 192 11.23 -11.52 1.07
C GLU A 192 10.44 -10.53 0.20
N ALA A 193 9.12 -10.50 0.37
CA ALA A 193 8.28 -9.56 -0.39
C ALA A 193 8.54 -8.08 -0.02
N ALA A 194 8.92 -7.79 1.23
CA ALA A 194 9.22 -6.44 1.72
C ALA A 194 10.42 -5.80 0.99
N GLU A 195 11.38 -6.59 0.52
CA GLU A 195 12.55 -6.13 -0.23
C GLU A 195 12.15 -5.34 -1.51
N THR A 196 11.06 -5.73 -2.16
CA THR A 196 10.58 -4.99 -3.33
C THR A 196 10.04 -3.61 -2.94
N ALA A 197 9.40 -3.47 -1.78
CA ALA A 197 8.95 -2.16 -1.30
C ALA A 197 10.13 -1.24 -0.97
N LEU A 198 11.18 -1.77 -0.34
CA LEU A 198 12.41 -1.01 -0.06
C LEU A 198 13.10 -0.60 -1.36
N TYR A 199 13.25 -1.52 -2.31
CA TYR A 199 13.82 -1.21 -3.62
C TYR A 199 13.10 -0.04 -4.30
N LEU A 200 11.76 -0.04 -4.30
CA LEU A 200 10.95 1.03 -4.90
C LEU A 200 11.05 2.35 -4.13
N ALA A 201 11.17 2.30 -2.81
CA ALA A 201 11.38 3.47 -1.96
C ALA A 201 12.75 4.12 -2.18
N CYS A 202 13.76 3.34 -2.56
CA CYS A 202 15.14 3.78 -2.78
C CYS A 202 15.49 4.03 -4.26
N LEU A 203 14.52 4.05 -5.17
CA LEU A 203 14.77 4.39 -6.58
C LEU A 203 15.43 5.77 -6.69
N PRO A 204 16.40 5.97 -7.62
CA PRO A 204 16.96 7.30 -7.89
C PRO A 204 15.89 8.27 -8.41
N ASP A 205 16.16 9.58 -8.36
CA ASP A 205 15.18 10.61 -8.73
C ASP A 205 14.76 10.56 -10.20
N ASP A 206 15.61 10.06 -11.07
CA ASP A 206 15.35 9.79 -12.48
C ASP A 206 14.88 8.35 -12.74
N GLY A 207 14.52 7.64 -11.68
CA GLY A 207 14.06 6.26 -11.74
C GLY A 207 12.71 6.10 -12.44
N PRO A 208 12.32 4.85 -12.71
CA PRO A 208 11.06 4.55 -13.38
C PRO A 208 9.84 4.88 -12.51
N SER A 209 8.76 5.31 -13.17
CA SER A 209 7.46 5.61 -12.56
C SER A 209 6.33 5.05 -13.42
N GLY A 210 5.21 4.68 -12.80
CA GLY A 210 4.05 4.13 -13.50
C GLY A 210 4.22 2.66 -13.90
N LEU A 211 4.98 1.89 -13.14
CA LEU A 211 5.26 0.48 -13.45
C LEU A 211 4.77 -0.46 -12.34
N LEU A 212 4.58 -1.73 -12.71
CA LEU A 212 4.27 -2.83 -11.79
C LEU A 212 5.52 -3.72 -11.61
N TRP A 213 5.82 -4.06 -10.37
CA TRP A 213 7.05 -4.76 -9.98
C TRP A 213 6.77 -6.03 -9.18
N GLN A 214 7.58 -7.04 -9.38
CA GLN A 214 7.67 -8.24 -8.54
C GLN A 214 9.13 -8.65 -8.41
N GLU A 215 9.58 -8.97 -7.19
CA GLU A 215 10.97 -9.38 -6.94
C GLU A 215 12.00 -8.40 -7.57
N GLN A 216 11.73 -7.09 -7.41
CA GLN A 216 12.58 -6.00 -7.96
C GLN A 216 12.70 -6.00 -9.50
N ARG A 217 11.79 -6.68 -10.21
CA ARG A 217 11.72 -6.72 -11.66
C ARG A 217 10.39 -6.17 -12.14
N GLN A 218 10.44 -5.41 -13.22
CA GLN A 218 9.23 -4.97 -13.89
C GLN A 218 8.46 -6.16 -14.47
N ILE A 219 7.15 -6.15 -14.26
CA ILE A 219 6.22 -7.11 -14.87
C ILE A 219 5.09 -6.38 -15.60
N ASP A 220 4.33 -7.10 -16.43
CA ASP A 220 3.18 -6.53 -17.16
C ASP A 220 2.00 -6.28 -16.23
N TRP A 221 1.15 -5.32 -16.64
CA TRP A 221 -0.11 -4.97 -15.96
C TRP A 221 -1.20 -6.04 -16.07
#